data_5d83e14b69369479ac0d634e464263f0
#
_entry.id   5d83e14b69369479ac0d634e464263f0
#
_cell.length_a   1.000
_cell.length_b   1.000
_cell.length_c   1.000
_cell.angle_alpha   90.00
_cell.angle_beta   90.00
_cell.angle_gamma   90.00
#
_symmetry.space_group_name_H-M   'P 1'
#
loop_
_entity.id
_entity.type
_entity.pdbx_description
1 polymer ?
#
loop_
_entity_poly.entity_id
_entity_poly.type
_entity_poly.pdbx_seq_one_letter_code
_entity_poly.pdbx_strand_id
1 'polypeptide(L)'
;TAEIDIRKGYPFLENNEELTFSATAWAKEINQSVRQLDIRMTAEDFSFYSQEIPACFYRLGVGVPNRENPGVHSPKFDPDEKSILHGSVMMAWLAYNYLTK
;
A
#
# COMPACT_ATOMS: atom_id res chain seq x y z
N THR A 1 -21.24 13.87 -35.60
CA THR A 1 -20.86 14.72 -34.47
C THR A 1 -20.53 13.83 -33.29
N ALA A 2 -19.37 14.09 -32.60
CA ALA A 2 -19.01 13.39 -31.39
C ALA A 2 -19.03 14.40 -30.23
N GLU A 3 -19.60 13.99 -29.10
CA GLU A 3 -19.48 14.73 -27.84
C GLU A 3 -18.36 14.06 -27.00
N ILE A 4 -17.38 14.86 -26.62
CA ILE A 4 -16.22 14.36 -25.86
C ILE A 4 -16.23 15.03 -24.50
N ASP A 5 -16.43 14.26 -23.42
CA ASP A 5 -16.31 14.71 -22.03
C ASP A 5 -15.02 14.14 -21.44
N ILE A 6 -14.08 15.02 -21.10
CA ILE A 6 -12.81 14.63 -20.45
C ILE A 6 -12.83 15.12 -19.02
N ARG A 7 -12.91 14.21 -18.08
CA ARG A 7 -12.88 14.51 -16.65
C ARG A 7 -11.51 14.24 -16.07
N LYS A 8 -11.01 15.18 -15.27
CA LYS A 8 -9.78 15.00 -14.49
C LYS A 8 -10.05 13.99 -13.38
N GLY A 9 -9.33 12.87 -13.41
CA GLY A 9 -9.37 11.84 -12.37
C GLY A 9 -8.38 12.10 -11.23
N TYR A 10 -8.01 11.04 -10.51
CA TYR A 10 -6.98 11.10 -9.47
C TYR A 10 -5.59 11.34 -10.06
N PRO A 11 -4.68 12.01 -9.33
CA PRO A 11 -3.30 12.12 -9.74
C PRO A 11 -2.62 10.74 -9.72
N PHE A 12 -1.44 10.64 -10.31
CA PHE A 12 -0.61 9.45 -10.17
C PHE A 12 -0.12 9.32 -8.71
N LEU A 13 0.06 8.08 -8.26
CA LEU A 13 0.68 7.77 -6.99
C LEU A 13 2.11 7.32 -7.25
N GLU A 14 3.05 8.02 -6.67
CA GLU A 14 4.46 7.68 -6.69
C GLU A 14 5.01 7.67 -5.27
N ASN A 15 5.68 6.59 -4.90
CA ASN A 15 6.33 6.48 -3.60
C ASN A 15 7.62 7.30 -3.59
N ASN A 16 7.84 8.06 -2.52
CA ASN A 16 9.11 8.71 -2.30
C ASN A 16 10.23 7.67 -2.13
N GLU A 17 11.31 7.79 -2.89
CA GLU A 17 12.37 6.79 -2.97
C GLU A 17 13.07 6.58 -1.62
N GLU A 18 13.49 7.66 -0.97
CA GLU A 18 14.20 7.62 0.32
C GLU A 18 13.34 7.03 1.44
N LEU A 19 12.08 7.48 1.52
CA LEU A 19 11.12 6.97 2.50
C LEU A 19 10.81 5.49 2.26
N THR A 20 10.66 5.08 1.01
CA THR A 20 10.39 3.68 0.64
C THR A 20 11.59 2.78 0.96
N PHE A 21 12.80 3.25 0.69
CA PHE A 21 14.01 2.54 1.06
C PHE A 21 14.08 2.31 2.58
N SER A 22 13.88 3.37 3.36
CA SER A 22 13.86 3.31 4.82
C SER A 22 12.76 2.39 5.34
N ALA A 23 11.53 2.55 4.86
CA ALA A 23 10.39 1.72 5.27
C ALA A 23 10.62 0.23 4.95
N THR A 24 11.25 -0.07 3.81
CA THR A 24 11.61 -1.44 3.43
C THR A 24 12.65 -2.03 4.39
N ALA A 25 13.65 -1.26 4.79
CA ALA A 25 14.66 -1.69 5.77
C ALA A 25 14.01 -1.98 7.12
N TRP A 26 13.21 -1.05 7.64
CA TRP A 26 12.51 -1.22 8.93
C TRP A 26 11.53 -2.39 8.93
N ALA A 27 10.82 -2.63 7.81
CA ALA A 27 9.94 -3.79 7.69
C ALA A 27 10.70 -5.11 7.84
N LYS A 28 11.89 -5.20 7.27
CA LYS A 28 12.76 -6.39 7.38
C LYS A 28 13.25 -6.64 8.81
N GLU A 29 13.47 -5.59 9.60
CA GLU A 29 13.88 -5.70 11.01
C GLU A 29 12.85 -6.47 11.86
N ILE A 30 11.56 -6.38 11.51
CA ILE A 30 10.47 -7.12 12.17
C ILE A 30 10.03 -8.36 11.37
N ASN A 31 10.94 -8.93 10.59
CA ASN A 31 10.72 -10.15 9.82
C ASN A 31 9.56 -10.10 8.81
N GLN A 32 9.22 -8.92 8.30
CA GLN A 32 8.24 -8.81 7.21
C GLN A 32 8.91 -9.15 5.88
N SER A 33 8.24 -10.01 5.11
CA SER A 33 8.62 -10.30 3.73
C SER A 33 8.16 -9.16 2.83
N VAL A 34 9.10 -8.38 2.31
CA VAL A 34 8.81 -7.26 1.41
C VAL A 34 9.07 -7.67 -0.03
N ARG A 35 8.11 -7.38 -0.91
CA ARG A 35 8.22 -7.58 -2.36
C ARG A 35 7.98 -6.26 -3.07
N GLN A 36 8.77 -6.01 -4.11
CA GLN A 36 8.45 -4.95 -5.04
C GLN A 36 7.26 -5.39 -5.90
N LEU A 37 6.32 -4.47 -6.10
CA LEU A 37 5.17 -4.68 -6.97
C LEU A 37 5.40 -3.98 -8.31
N ASP A 38 4.87 -4.58 -9.37
CA ASP A 38 4.82 -3.94 -10.67
C ASP A 38 3.91 -2.72 -10.66
N ILE A 39 4.18 -1.77 -11.57
CA ILE A 39 3.35 -0.59 -11.78
C ILE A 39 1.92 -1.03 -12.11
N ARG A 40 0.95 -0.38 -11.46
CA ARG A 40 -0.47 -0.65 -11.67
C ARG A 40 -1.19 0.61 -12.13
N MET A 41 -1.96 0.46 -13.18
CA MET A 41 -2.80 1.53 -13.76
C MET A 41 -4.17 1.55 -13.06
N THR A 42 -4.16 1.81 -11.75
CA THR A 42 -5.38 1.88 -10.92
C THR A 42 -5.47 3.23 -10.23
N ALA A 43 -6.69 3.69 -9.97
CA ALA A 43 -6.93 4.88 -9.18
C ALA A 43 -6.71 4.58 -7.68
N GLU A 44 -6.15 5.56 -6.96
CA GLU A 44 -5.88 5.49 -5.53
C GLU A 44 -5.98 6.89 -4.93
N ASP A 45 -6.85 7.08 -3.93
CA ASP A 45 -7.09 8.39 -3.31
C ASP A 45 -5.90 8.86 -2.45
N PHE A 46 -5.08 7.93 -1.94
CA PHE A 46 -3.82 8.26 -1.28
C PHE A 46 -2.85 9.06 -2.17
N SER A 47 -3.08 9.03 -3.49
CA SER A 47 -2.31 9.83 -4.45
C SER A 47 -2.35 11.34 -4.15
N PHE A 48 -3.44 11.85 -3.57
CA PHE A 48 -3.52 13.26 -3.19
C PHE A 48 -2.53 13.60 -2.08
N TYR A 49 -2.32 12.72 -1.12
CA TYR A 49 -1.31 12.91 -0.05
C TYR A 49 0.11 12.88 -0.62
N SER A 50 0.39 11.97 -1.55
CA SER A 50 1.72 11.85 -2.16
C SER A 50 2.12 13.05 -3.03
N GLN A 51 1.16 13.90 -3.44
CA GLN A 51 1.45 15.15 -4.13
C GLN A 51 1.89 16.27 -3.17
N GLU A 52 1.52 16.17 -1.89
CA GLU A 52 1.74 17.22 -0.90
C GLU A 52 2.94 16.94 0.01
N ILE A 53 3.19 15.69 0.33
CA ILE A 53 4.26 15.26 1.25
C ILE A 53 4.95 14.00 0.73
N PRO A 54 6.21 13.75 1.12
CA PRO A 54 6.85 12.45 0.87
C PRO A 54 6.00 11.31 1.45
N ALA A 55 5.60 10.38 0.60
CA ALA A 55 4.69 9.31 0.97
C ALA A 55 5.21 7.96 0.53
N CYS A 56 4.83 6.92 1.25
CA CYS A 56 5.10 5.53 0.91
C CYS A 56 3.81 4.71 1.05
N PHE A 57 3.25 4.34 -0.08
CA PHE A 57 2.10 3.44 -0.15
C PHE A 57 2.57 2.02 -0.31
N TYR A 58 2.11 1.13 0.54
CA TYR A 58 2.40 -0.30 0.45
C TYR A 58 1.12 -1.12 0.57
N ARG A 59 1.19 -2.37 0.15
CA ARG A 59 0.09 -3.33 0.26
C ARG A 59 0.42 -4.39 1.29
N LEU A 60 -0.53 -4.67 2.16
CA LEU A 60 -0.45 -5.77 3.11
C LEU A 60 -1.02 -7.03 2.47
N GLY A 61 -0.26 -8.12 2.50
CA GLY A 61 -0.75 -9.44 2.11
C GLY A 61 -1.72 -9.97 3.15
N VAL A 62 -2.92 -10.31 2.70
CA VAL A 62 -4.01 -10.77 3.58
C VAL A 62 -4.59 -12.12 3.18
N GLY A 63 -3.97 -12.79 2.20
CA GLY A 63 -4.44 -14.08 1.72
C GLY A 63 -4.15 -15.23 2.69
N VAL A 64 -5.07 -16.18 2.78
CA VAL A 64 -4.88 -17.43 3.53
C VAL A 64 -4.20 -18.46 2.62
N PRO A 65 -3.12 -19.13 3.06
CA PRO A 65 -2.48 -20.17 2.28
C PRO A 65 -3.45 -21.32 1.94
N ASN A 66 -3.28 -21.91 0.76
CA ASN A 66 -4.05 -23.06 0.29
C ASN A 66 -5.58 -22.86 0.21
N ARG A 67 -6.01 -21.61 0.06
CA ARG A 67 -7.41 -21.22 -0.13
C ARG A 67 -7.52 -20.28 -1.31
N GLU A 68 -8.68 -20.28 -2.00
CA GLU A 68 -9.03 -19.20 -2.92
C GLU A 68 -9.14 -17.89 -2.15
N ASN A 69 -8.44 -16.85 -2.62
CA ASN A 69 -8.42 -15.54 -1.99
C ASN A 69 -9.03 -14.49 -2.95
N PRO A 70 -10.34 -14.27 -2.91
CA PRO A 70 -10.99 -13.24 -3.72
C PRO A 70 -10.45 -11.86 -3.42
N GLY A 71 -10.37 -11.01 -4.45
CA GLY A 71 -9.85 -9.64 -4.31
C GLY A 71 -10.74 -8.74 -3.45
N VAL A 72 -10.19 -7.59 -3.03
CA VAL A 72 -10.85 -6.63 -2.12
C VAL A 72 -12.20 -6.07 -2.64
N HIS A 73 -12.44 -6.11 -3.95
CA HIS A 73 -13.71 -5.69 -4.53
C HIS A 73 -14.73 -6.83 -4.72
N SER A 74 -14.41 -8.01 -4.23
CA SER A 74 -15.33 -9.16 -4.25
C SER A 74 -16.23 -9.15 -3.01
N PRO A 75 -17.53 -9.49 -3.14
CA PRO A 75 -18.39 -9.71 -1.98
C PRO A 75 -17.99 -10.93 -1.15
N LYS A 76 -17.09 -11.75 -1.67
CA LYS A 76 -16.50 -12.92 -0.98
C LYS A 76 -15.10 -12.61 -0.40
N PHE A 77 -14.71 -11.34 -0.34
CA PHE A 77 -13.44 -10.97 0.27
C PHE A 77 -13.42 -11.36 1.74
N ASP A 78 -12.44 -12.17 2.11
CA ASP A 78 -12.29 -12.75 3.46
C ASP A 78 -10.79 -12.84 3.79
N PRO A 79 -10.22 -11.79 4.40
CA PRO A 79 -8.80 -11.73 4.73
C PRO A 79 -8.44 -12.65 5.89
N ASP A 80 -7.17 -13.06 5.95
CA ASP A 80 -6.62 -13.72 7.14
C ASP A 80 -6.61 -12.74 8.32
N GLU A 81 -7.32 -13.04 9.38
CA GLU A 81 -7.39 -12.21 10.60
C GLU A 81 -6.01 -11.95 11.22
N LYS A 82 -5.03 -12.84 11.02
CA LYS A 82 -3.64 -12.65 11.46
C LYS A 82 -2.99 -11.42 10.80
N SER A 83 -3.47 -11.04 9.62
CA SER A 83 -3.00 -9.84 8.93
C SER A 83 -3.24 -8.56 9.71
N ILE A 84 -4.26 -8.52 10.57
CA ILE A 84 -4.55 -7.37 11.44
C ILE A 84 -3.38 -7.10 12.38
N LEU A 85 -2.88 -8.15 13.03
CA LEU A 85 -1.70 -8.03 13.91
C LEU A 85 -0.47 -7.58 13.11
N HIS A 86 -0.20 -8.22 11.98
CA HIS A 86 0.95 -7.88 11.13
C HIS A 86 0.88 -6.44 10.63
N GLY A 87 -0.28 -5.99 10.17
CA GLY A 87 -0.49 -4.61 9.72
C GLY A 87 -0.32 -3.60 10.85
N SER A 88 -0.87 -3.87 12.02
CA SER A 88 -0.77 -2.99 13.19
C SER A 88 0.67 -2.84 13.67
N VAL A 89 1.40 -3.94 13.78
CA VAL A 89 2.82 -3.94 14.15
C VAL A 89 3.65 -3.19 13.11
N MET A 90 3.40 -3.45 11.82
CA MET A 90 4.09 -2.76 10.72
C MET A 90 3.89 -1.25 10.78
N MET A 91 2.66 -0.77 10.89
CA MET A 91 2.36 0.66 10.95
C MET A 91 2.99 1.32 12.17
N ALA A 92 2.88 0.71 13.34
CA ALA A 92 3.47 1.22 14.57
C ALA A 92 5.01 1.29 14.47
N TRP A 93 5.64 0.26 13.90
CA TRP A 93 7.09 0.22 13.73
C TRP A 93 7.60 1.25 12.74
N LEU A 94 6.93 1.44 11.62
CA LEU A 94 7.26 2.47 10.64
C LEU A 94 7.15 3.87 11.25
N ALA A 95 6.05 4.15 11.95
CA ALA A 95 5.82 5.45 12.61
C ALA A 95 6.89 5.71 13.69
N TYR A 96 7.19 4.72 14.54
CA TYR A 96 8.22 4.84 15.56
C TYR A 96 9.59 5.17 14.96
N ASN A 97 10.02 4.42 13.94
CA ASN A 97 11.32 4.64 13.31
C ASN A 97 11.38 5.99 12.59
N TYR A 98 10.31 6.40 11.93
CA TYR A 98 10.25 7.70 11.25
C TYR A 98 10.36 8.88 12.23
N LEU A 99 9.74 8.78 13.41
CA LEU A 99 9.73 9.84 14.42
C LEU A 99 10.99 9.85 15.30
N THR A 100 11.77 8.77 15.34
CA THR A 100 12.93 8.64 16.24
C THR A 100 14.27 8.70 15.50
N LYS A 101 14.25 8.71 14.21
CA LYS A 101 15.44 8.87 13.34
C LYS A 101 15.37 10.19 12.59
#